data_425f5add065b870741fdf480380a5a1f
#
_entry.id   425f5add065b870741fdf480380a5a1f
#
_cell.length_a   1.000
_cell.length_b   1.000
_cell.length_c   1.000
_cell.angle_alpha   90.00
_cell.angle_beta   90.00
_cell.angle_gamma   90.00
#
_symmetry.space_group_name_H-M   'P 1'
#
loop_
_entity.id
_entity.type
_entity.pdbx_description
1 polymer ?
#
loop_
_entity_poly.entity_id
_entity_poly.type
_entity_poly.pdbx_seq_one_letter_code
_entity_poly.pdbx_strand_id
1 'polypeptide(L)'
;MAPATMSPVTLRLGDRELLVSHPDKLLWPDMGIDKLRYVRTLAELAPYLLPHSEGRHLTTIRFPEGYAGKSFYQKNAPTPVPEFVRTETEGGIRYVVLDSLPTLLWMGSLYALEFHVSCERIGMPLPDRWMLDIDPSLEVEPRIMEAADKVGDLLHSLGLEAVPKTSGATGIQVVMRIEPGPTYDDLRRFGKFVSDYLTAKNPRLFTVERLKKNRGSLIYLDYLQYYPGRTLVAAYSPRARAGAPVSTPLDWSEVRADPSPADFNLTNIAERLRKRGDLIGSMKPQRLGDVLKQIKPN
;
A
#
# COMPACT_ATOMS: atom_id res chain seq x y z
N MET A 1 -13.79 -1.90 38.39
CA MET A 1 -14.01 -3.23 37.78
C MET A 1 -13.43 -3.19 36.38
N ALA A 2 -12.51 -4.07 36.03
CA ALA A 2 -12.09 -4.22 34.65
C ALA A 2 -13.31 -4.66 33.80
N PRO A 3 -13.55 -4.10 32.60
CA PRO A 3 -14.63 -4.56 31.74
C PRO A 3 -14.44 -6.04 31.44
N ALA A 4 -15.55 -6.79 31.50
CA ALA A 4 -15.52 -8.21 31.14
C ALA A 4 -15.10 -8.32 29.66
N THR A 5 -13.99 -8.98 29.39
CA THR A 5 -13.54 -9.26 28.02
C THR A 5 -14.50 -10.22 27.36
N MET A 6 -14.93 -9.92 26.13
CA MET A 6 -15.78 -10.84 25.34
C MET A 6 -15.08 -12.17 25.10
N SER A 7 -15.86 -13.26 25.14
CA SER A 7 -15.37 -14.58 24.74
C SER A 7 -14.86 -14.56 23.30
N PRO A 8 -13.85 -15.40 22.96
CA PRO A 8 -13.40 -15.56 21.57
C PRO A 8 -14.55 -15.88 20.63
N VAL A 9 -14.49 -15.33 19.41
CA VAL A 9 -15.49 -15.53 18.36
C VAL A 9 -14.92 -16.42 17.27
N THR A 10 -15.64 -17.48 16.91
CA THR A 10 -15.28 -18.33 15.78
C THR A 10 -15.94 -17.82 14.50
N LEU A 11 -15.14 -17.49 13.49
CA LEU A 11 -15.61 -17.14 12.16
C LEU A 11 -15.57 -18.39 11.27
N ARG A 12 -16.69 -18.72 10.60
CA ARG A 12 -16.74 -19.80 9.61
C ARG A 12 -16.44 -19.26 8.23
N LEU A 13 -15.46 -19.87 7.54
CA LEU A 13 -14.93 -19.46 6.24
C LEU A 13 -15.00 -20.66 5.28
N GLY A 14 -16.22 -21.00 4.84
CA GLY A 14 -16.51 -22.26 4.14
C GLY A 14 -16.38 -23.43 5.10
N ASP A 15 -15.47 -24.37 4.78
CA ASP A 15 -15.12 -25.56 5.57
C ASP A 15 -14.10 -25.29 6.70
N ARG A 16 -13.63 -24.05 6.84
CA ARG A 16 -12.60 -23.66 7.80
C ARG A 16 -13.16 -22.79 8.91
N GLU A 17 -12.49 -22.84 10.06
CA GLU A 17 -12.82 -22.01 11.21
C GLU A 17 -11.60 -21.17 11.61
N LEU A 18 -11.86 -19.90 11.94
CA LEU A 18 -10.87 -18.97 12.45
C LEU A 18 -11.33 -18.46 13.81
N LEU A 19 -10.54 -18.73 14.85
CA LEU A 19 -10.78 -18.20 16.18
C LEU A 19 -10.20 -16.78 16.31
N VAL A 20 -11.07 -15.81 16.58
CA VAL A 20 -10.70 -14.42 16.89
C VAL A 20 -10.71 -14.22 18.40
N SER A 21 -9.53 -14.22 19.01
CA SER A 21 -9.36 -13.92 20.43
C SER A 21 -9.53 -12.42 20.70
N HIS A 22 -10.03 -12.03 21.88
CA HIS A 22 -10.23 -10.62 22.27
C HIS A 22 -10.94 -9.80 21.17
N PRO A 23 -12.13 -10.20 20.76
CA PRO A 23 -12.85 -9.59 19.63
C PRO A 23 -13.23 -8.13 19.89
N ASP A 24 -13.41 -7.75 21.13
CA ASP A 24 -13.76 -6.42 21.66
C ASP A 24 -12.54 -5.49 21.87
N LYS A 25 -11.31 -5.98 21.66
CA LYS A 25 -10.12 -5.13 21.79
C LYS A 25 -10.14 -4.00 20.77
N LEU A 26 -10.19 -2.76 21.24
CA LEU A 26 -10.16 -1.59 20.37
C LEU A 26 -8.82 -1.47 19.66
N LEU A 27 -8.84 -1.48 18.33
CA LEU A 27 -7.68 -1.28 17.48
C LEU A 27 -7.57 0.19 17.03
N TRP A 28 -8.71 0.86 16.81
CA TRP A 28 -8.81 2.30 16.59
C TRP A 28 -9.88 2.87 17.55
N PRO A 29 -9.48 3.26 18.77
CA PRO A 29 -10.41 3.78 19.77
C PRO A 29 -11.17 5.03 19.31
N ASP A 30 -10.49 5.91 18.58
CA ASP A 30 -11.04 7.14 17.98
C ASP A 30 -12.16 6.89 16.98
N MET A 31 -12.16 5.71 16.34
CA MET A 31 -13.16 5.29 15.35
C MET A 31 -14.14 4.24 15.89
N GLY A 32 -13.97 3.80 17.14
CA GLY A 32 -14.76 2.71 17.72
C GLY A 32 -14.60 1.39 16.97
N ILE A 33 -13.43 1.15 16.35
CA ILE A 33 -13.15 -0.07 15.61
C ILE A 33 -12.43 -1.06 16.52
N ASP A 34 -13.16 -2.09 16.92
CA ASP A 34 -12.62 -3.24 17.62
C ASP A 34 -12.04 -4.28 16.64
N LYS A 35 -11.42 -5.30 17.18
CA LYS A 35 -10.77 -6.35 16.40
C LYS A 35 -11.77 -7.15 15.54
N LEU A 36 -12.95 -7.43 16.04
CA LEU A 36 -13.96 -8.19 15.29
C LEU A 36 -14.47 -7.38 14.11
N ARG A 37 -14.77 -6.10 14.32
CA ARG A 37 -15.17 -5.18 13.25
C ARG A 37 -14.05 -5.04 12.22
N TYR A 38 -12.82 -4.89 12.66
CA TYR A 38 -11.65 -4.83 11.75
C TYR A 38 -11.53 -6.08 10.88
N VAL A 39 -11.59 -7.28 11.48
CA VAL A 39 -11.49 -8.55 10.72
C VAL A 39 -12.65 -8.69 9.73
N ARG A 40 -13.87 -8.25 10.08
CA ARG A 40 -14.99 -8.22 9.15
C ARG A 40 -14.76 -7.24 7.98
N THR A 41 -14.25 -6.06 8.26
CA THR A 41 -13.91 -5.09 7.19
C THR A 41 -12.80 -5.63 6.29
N LEU A 42 -11.81 -6.36 6.82
CA LEU A 42 -10.82 -7.05 5.99
C LEU A 42 -11.46 -8.08 5.04
N ALA A 43 -12.51 -8.77 5.47
CA ALA A 43 -13.24 -9.69 4.58
C ALA A 43 -13.92 -8.95 3.41
N GLU A 44 -14.45 -7.74 3.65
CA GLU A 44 -15.01 -6.90 2.60
C GLU A 44 -13.92 -6.34 1.65
N LEU A 45 -12.72 -6.09 2.16
CA LEU A 45 -11.57 -5.63 1.36
C LEU A 45 -10.87 -6.77 0.60
N ALA A 46 -11.05 -8.02 1.00
CA ALA A 46 -10.33 -9.16 0.44
C ALA A 46 -10.39 -9.26 -1.10
N PRO A 47 -11.57 -9.08 -1.78
CA PRO A 47 -11.63 -9.15 -3.24
C PRO A 47 -10.76 -8.13 -3.96
N TYR A 48 -10.39 -7.04 -3.28
CA TYR A 48 -9.60 -5.94 -3.83
C TYR A 48 -8.13 -6.02 -3.37
N LEU A 49 -7.86 -6.35 -2.11
CA LEU A 49 -6.50 -6.40 -1.57
C LEU A 49 -5.73 -7.64 -2.02
N LEU A 50 -6.38 -8.81 -2.06
CA LEU A 50 -5.72 -10.07 -2.40
C LEU A 50 -5.08 -10.08 -3.80
N PRO A 51 -5.74 -9.60 -4.88
CA PRO A 51 -5.14 -9.58 -6.21
C PRO A 51 -3.83 -8.78 -6.30
N HIS A 52 -3.66 -7.76 -5.44
CA HIS A 52 -2.43 -6.97 -5.39
C HIS A 52 -1.33 -7.56 -4.50
N SER A 53 -1.67 -8.57 -3.70
CA SER A 53 -0.79 -9.21 -2.73
C SER A 53 -0.37 -10.62 -3.14
N GLU A 54 -1.19 -11.29 -3.93
CA GLU A 54 -0.97 -12.68 -4.34
C GLU A 54 0.36 -12.88 -5.07
N GLY A 55 1.09 -13.93 -4.65
CA GLY A 55 2.37 -14.29 -5.25
C GLY A 55 3.50 -13.29 -4.98
N ARG A 56 3.42 -12.51 -3.91
CA ARG A 56 4.44 -11.52 -3.53
C ARG A 56 4.96 -11.77 -2.13
N HIS A 57 6.19 -11.29 -1.88
CA HIS A 57 6.71 -11.28 -0.51
C HIS A 57 5.88 -10.32 0.34
N LEU A 58 5.37 -10.82 1.45
CA LEU A 58 4.56 -10.05 2.38
C LEU A 58 5.40 -9.62 3.58
N THR A 59 5.32 -8.34 3.91
CA THR A 59 5.69 -7.81 5.21
C THR A 59 4.44 -7.23 5.85
N THR A 60 4.12 -7.62 7.08
CA THR A 60 3.07 -6.98 7.85
C THR A 60 3.66 -6.12 8.94
N ILE A 61 2.94 -5.07 9.33
CA ILE A 61 3.22 -4.34 10.55
C ILE A 61 2.11 -4.67 11.54
N ARG A 62 2.49 -5.26 12.67
CA ARG A 62 1.56 -5.72 13.70
C ARG A 62 1.51 -4.74 14.86
N PHE A 63 0.30 -4.51 15.37
CA PHE A 63 0.00 -3.57 16.45
C PHE A 63 -0.83 -4.26 17.53
N PRO A 64 -0.23 -5.09 18.40
CA PRO A 64 -0.99 -5.84 19.42
C PRO A 64 -1.79 -4.95 20.36
N GLU A 65 -1.35 -3.70 20.59
CA GLU A 65 -2.00 -2.73 21.47
C GLU A 65 -2.84 -1.68 20.72
N GLY A 66 -3.23 -1.97 19.46
CA GLY A 66 -3.92 -1.02 18.59
C GLY A 66 -2.97 -0.04 17.91
N TYR A 67 -3.51 0.81 17.00
CA TYR A 67 -2.71 1.62 16.08
C TYR A 67 -1.75 2.60 16.78
N ALA A 68 -2.11 3.08 17.96
CA ALA A 68 -1.29 4.02 18.74
C ALA A 68 -0.25 3.33 19.62
N GLY A 69 -0.29 2.00 19.70
CA GLY A 69 0.62 1.21 20.53
C GLY A 69 1.93 0.85 19.84
N LYS A 70 2.74 0.07 20.54
CA LYS A 70 3.99 -0.46 19.98
C LYS A 70 3.71 -1.38 18.80
N SER A 71 4.51 -1.26 17.77
CA SER A 71 4.43 -2.07 16.55
C SER A 71 5.74 -2.77 16.25
N PHE A 72 5.65 -3.81 15.41
CA PHE A 72 6.83 -4.47 14.87
C PHE A 72 6.58 -4.96 13.45
N TYR A 73 7.65 -4.95 12.65
CA TYR A 73 7.65 -5.50 11.31
C TYR A 73 7.78 -7.02 11.37
N GLN A 74 6.96 -7.73 10.61
CA GLN A 74 7.01 -9.18 10.51
C GLN A 74 7.09 -9.63 9.06
N LYS A 75 8.26 -10.19 8.69
CA LYS A 75 8.51 -10.86 7.41
C LYS A 75 8.35 -12.37 7.52
N ASN A 76 8.93 -12.97 8.57
CA ASN A 76 8.76 -14.40 8.83
C ASN A 76 7.33 -14.73 9.24
N ALA A 77 6.82 -15.83 8.71
CA ALA A 77 5.51 -16.34 9.09
C ALA A 77 5.42 -16.53 10.63
N PRO A 78 4.31 -16.09 11.26
CA PRO A 78 4.07 -16.34 12.68
C PRO A 78 4.06 -17.84 12.99
N THR A 79 4.45 -18.21 14.19
CA THR A 79 4.42 -19.62 14.64
C THR A 79 3.40 -19.74 15.79
N PRO A 80 2.52 -20.77 15.75
CA PRO A 80 2.33 -21.77 14.71
C PRO A 80 1.66 -21.21 13.44
N VAL A 81 1.96 -21.81 12.28
CA VAL A 81 1.31 -21.50 11.00
C VAL A 81 0.17 -22.49 10.80
N PRO A 82 -1.09 -22.05 10.59
CA PRO A 82 -2.18 -22.94 10.23
C PRO A 82 -1.96 -23.64 8.89
N GLU A 83 -2.48 -24.85 8.73
CA GLU A 83 -2.33 -25.66 7.52
C GLU A 83 -2.84 -24.97 6.25
N PHE A 84 -3.86 -24.09 6.38
CA PHE A 84 -4.42 -23.37 5.25
C PHE A 84 -3.57 -22.19 4.78
N VAL A 85 -2.50 -21.84 5.50
CA VAL A 85 -1.63 -20.71 5.17
C VAL A 85 -0.46 -21.19 4.34
N ARG A 86 -0.42 -20.80 3.08
CA ARG A 86 0.73 -21.07 2.23
C ARG A 86 1.92 -20.20 2.65
N THR A 87 3.10 -20.79 2.65
CA THR A 87 4.35 -20.07 2.92
C THR A 87 5.38 -20.40 1.86
N GLU A 88 6.24 -19.44 1.54
CA GLU A 88 7.39 -19.60 0.65
C GLU A 88 8.66 -19.14 1.34
N THR A 89 9.78 -19.85 1.11
CA THR A 89 11.06 -19.49 1.72
C THR A 89 12.00 -18.93 0.67
N GLU A 90 12.48 -17.73 0.87
CA GLU A 90 13.46 -17.06 0.03
C GLU A 90 14.43 -16.26 0.89
N GLY A 91 15.73 -16.33 0.59
CA GLY A 91 16.77 -15.63 1.35
C GLY A 91 16.79 -15.94 2.86
N GLY A 92 16.38 -17.15 3.27
CA GLY A 92 16.30 -17.56 4.67
C GLY A 92 15.08 -17.01 5.43
N ILE A 93 14.17 -16.32 4.76
CA ILE A 93 12.92 -15.80 5.33
C ILE A 93 11.76 -16.67 4.84
N ARG A 94 10.95 -17.17 5.77
CA ARG A 94 9.71 -17.89 5.47
C ARG A 94 8.56 -16.90 5.39
N TYR A 95 8.22 -16.44 4.20
CA TYR A 95 7.12 -15.49 3.98
C TYR A 95 5.76 -16.17 4.01
N VAL A 96 4.76 -15.46 4.53
CA VAL A 96 3.35 -15.80 4.28
C VAL A 96 3.01 -15.37 2.85
N VAL A 97 2.36 -16.26 2.09
CA VAL A 97 1.77 -15.91 0.80
C VAL A 97 0.32 -15.48 1.05
N LEU A 98 0.03 -14.20 0.83
CA LEU A 98 -1.30 -13.63 1.04
C LEU A 98 -2.16 -13.84 -0.22
N ASP A 99 -2.76 -15.02 -0.35
CA ASP A 99 -3.49 -15.47 -1.53
C ASP A 99 -4.94 -15.88 -1.25
N SER A 100 -5.38 -15.84 0.00
CA SER A 100 -6.70 -16.34 0.37
C SER A 100 -7.34 -15.53 1.50
N LEU A 101 -8.68 -15.51 1.51
CA LEU A 101 -9.46 -14.88 2.57
C LEU A 101 -9.10 -15.42 3.97
N PRO A 102 -9.00 -16.76 4.21
CA PRO A 102 -8.62 -17.25 5.53
C PRO A 102 -7.24 -16.75 5.98
N THR A 103 -6.26 -16.68 5.07
CA THR A 103 -4.91 -16.15 5.38
C THR A 103 -4.97 -14.67 5.75
N LEU A 104 -5.71 -13.86 5.00
CA LEU A 104 -5.89 -12.43 5.30
C LEU A 104 -6.52 -12.22 6.68
N LEU A 105 -7.62 -12.93 6.97
CA LEU A 105 -8.31 -12.78 8.25
C LEU A 105 -7.48 -13.33 9.43
N TRP A 106 -6.73 -14.39 9.21
CA TRP A 106 -5.78 -14.90 10.21
C TRP A 106 -4.73 -13.85 10.55
N MET A 107 -4.08 -13.23 9.54
CA MET A 107 -3.11 -12.16 9.79
C MET A 107 -3.76 -10.97 10.50
N GLY A 108 -4.98 -10.56 10.10
CA GLY A 108 -5.74 -9.52 10.79
C GLY A 108 -6.05 -9.88 12.26
N SER A 109 -6.41 -11.15 12.53
CA SER A 109 -6.64 -11.66 13.89
C SER A 109 -5.38 -11.64 14.78
N LEU A 110 -4.20 -11.66 14.16
CA LEU A 110 -2.88 -11.49 14.78
C LEU A 110 -2.43 -10.03 14.82
N TYR A 111 -3.35 -9.07 14.68
CA TYR A 111 -3.11 -7.62 14.75
C TYR A 111 -2.23 -7.06 13.61
N ALA A 112 -2.19 -7.70 12.44
CA ALA A 112 -1.61 -7.09 11.26
C ALA A 112 -2.54 -5.97 10.79
N LEU A 113 -2.14 -4.71 10.98
CA LEU A 113 -2.91 -3.53 10.57
C LEU A 113 -2.39 -2.94 9.27
N GLU A 114 -1.21 -3.36 8.81
CA GLU A 114 -0.64 -2.94 7.53
C GLU A 114 -0.08 -4.13 6.76
N PHE A 115 -0.35 -4.15 5.45
CA PHE A 115 0.11 -5.17 4.51
C PHE A 115 0.98 -4.50 3.44
N HIS A 116 2.25 -4.89 3.38
CA HIS A 116 3.23 -4.38 2.45
C HIS A 116 3.75 -5.50 1.57
N VAL A 117 3.81 -5.29 0.27
CA VAL A 117 4.18 -6.32 -0.71
C VAL A 117 5.33 -5.89 -1.59
N SER A 118 6.09 -6.84 -2.10
CA SER A 118 7.18 -6.59 -3.06
C SER A 118 6.65 -6.14 -4.42
N CYS A 119 7.50 -5.47 -5.19
CA CYS A 119 7.19 -5.09 -6.57
C CYS A 119 7.36 -6.25 -7.55
N GLU A 120 8.20 -7.21 -7.21
CA GLU A 120 8.36 -8.48 -7.93
C GLU A 120 7.38 -9.54 -7.41
N ARG A 121 7.16 -10.59 -8.19
CA ARG A 121 6.48 -11.80 -7.74
C ARG A 121 7.51 -12.83 -7.26
N ILE A 122 7.12 -13.67 -6.33
CA ILE A 122 7.94 -14.80 -5.84
C ILE A 122 8.36 -15.65 -7.04
N GLY A 123 9.66 -15.93 -7.14
CA GLY A 123 10.25 -16.71 -8.25
C GLY A 123 10.42 -15.92 -9.55
N MET A 124 10.03 -14.63 -9.60
CA MET A 124 10.22 -13.77 -10.77
C MET A 124 11.08 -12.56 -10.36
N PRO A 125 12.33 -12.47 -10.81
CA PRO A 125 13.27 -11.44 -10.31
C PRO A 125 13.01 -10.04 -10.84
N LEU A 126 12.14 -9.89 -11.83
CA LEU A 126 11.81 -8.60 -12.43
C LEU A 126 10.48 -8.07 -11.90
N PRO A 127 10.38 -6.77 -11.61
CA PRO A 127 9.15 -6.15 -11.17
C PRO A 127 8.09 -6.10 -12.29
N ASP A 128 6.82 -6.25 -11.92
CA ASP A 128 5.66 -6.11 -12.81
C ASP A 128 4.85 -4.82 -12.54
N ARG A 129 5.41 -3.93 -11.72
CA ARG A 129 4.83 -2.62 -11.40
C ARG A 129 5.92 -1.59 -11.17
N TRP A 130 5.59 -0.35 -11.47
CA TRP A 130 6.36 0.81 -11.07
C TRP A 130 5.52 1.69 -10.15
N MET A 131 6.16 2.38 -9.22
CA MET A 131 5.50 3.27 -8.27
C MET A 131 6.42 4.45 -7.96
N LEU A 132 5.86 5.66 -7.93
CA LEU A 132 6.53 6.84 -7.41
C LEU A 132 5.83 7.26 -6.11
N ASP A 133 6.60 7.42 -5.07
CA ASP A 133 6.09 7.88 -3.77
C ASP A 133 6.25 9.41 -3.68
N ILE A 134 5.16 10.09 -3.38
CA ILE A 134 5.05 11.55 -3.27
C ILE A 134 4.87 11.88 -1.80
N ASP A 135 5.97 12.21 -1.12
CA ASP A 135 6.02 12.38 0.33
C ASP A 135 6.00 13.86 0.73
N PRO A 136 5.00 14.30 1.49
CA PRO A 136 4.98 15.65 2.00
C PRO A 136 6.04 15.86 3.09
N SER A 137 6.64 17.06 3.12
CA SER A 137 7.53 17.47 4.21
C SER A 137 6.76 18.06 5.39
N LEU A 138 5.61 18.64 5.12
CA LEU A 138 4.68 19.16 6.12
C LEU A 138 3.80 18.02 6.68
N GLU A 139 3.31 18.18 7.89
CA GLU A 139 2.36 17.25 8.51
C GLU A 139 1.00 17.29 7.79
N VAL A 140 0.57 18.48 7.39
CA VAL A 140 -0.57 18.70 6.51
C VAL A 140 -0.07 19.43 5.27
N GLU A 141 -0.19 18.81 4.11
CA GLU A 141 0.27 19.37 2.83
C GLU A 141 -0.92 19.59 1.89
N PRO A 142 -1.41 20.84 1.78
CA PRO A 142 -2.58 21.15 0.97
C PRO A 142 -2.34 20.97 -0.54
N ARG A 143 -1.08 20.91 -0.99
CA ARG A 143 -0.71 20.77 -2.41
C ARG A 143 -0.46 19.31 -2.81
N ILE A 144 -0.78 18.33 -1.94
CA ILE A 144 -0.41 16.94 -2.22
C ILE A 144 -1.15 16.37 -3.44
N MET A 145 -2.41 16.78 -3.65
CA MET A 145 -3.19 16.39 -4.83
C MET A 145 -2.71 17.11 -6.09
N GLU A 146 -2.35 18.41 -6.01
CA GLU A 146 -1.69 19.13 -7.10
C GLU A 146 -0.38 18.43 -7.50
N ALA A 147 0.41 18.01 -6.53
CA ALA A 147 1.64 17.29 -6.80
C ALA A 147 1.39 15.95 -7.54
N ALA A 148 0.39 15.20 -7.11
CA ALA A 148 -0.01 13.97 -7.78
C ALA A 148 -0.49 14.22 -9.22
N ASP A 149 -1.32 15.24 -9.44
CA ASP A 149 -1.84 15.58 -10.77
C ASP A 149 -0.71 15.95 -11.75
N LYS A 150 0.30 16.72 -11.30
CA LYS A 150 1.48 17.03 -12.13
C LYS A 150 2.30 15.79 -12.51
N VAL A 151 2.40 14.80 -11.62
CA VAL A 151 3.02 13.51 -11.96
C VAL A 151 2.18 12.78 -13.01
N GLY A 152 0.87 12.76 -12.84
CA GLY A 152 -0.07 12.16 -13.77
C GLY A 152 0.00 12.79 -15.16
N ASP A 153 -0.01 14.10 -15.24
CA ASP A 153 0.10 14.85 -16.50
C ASP A 153 1.40 14.53 -17.25
N LEU A 154 2.52 14.45 -16.52
CA LEU A 154 3.79 14.08 -17.15
C LEU A 154 3.74 12.65 -17.69
N LEU A 155 3.27 11.68 -16.91
CA LEU A 155 3.16 10.28 -17.36
C LEU A 155 2.23 10.15 -18.56
N HIS A 156 1.09 10.83 -18.53
CA HIS A 156 0.15 10.88 -19.65
C HIS A 156 0.79 11.47 -20.91
N SER A 157 1.59 12.54 -20.78
CA SER A 157 2.31 13.15 -21.90
C SER A 157 3.36 12.22 -22.53
N LEU A 158 3.84 11.23 -21.75
CA LEU A 158 4.72 10.16 -22.22
C LEU A 158 3.95 8.95 -22.81
N GLY A 159 2.62 9.04 -22.91
CA GLY A 159 1.76 7.95 -23.36
C GLY A 159 1.59 6.82 -22.36
N LEU A 160 1.84 7.09 -21.07
CA LEU A 160 1.76 6.10 -19.99
C LEU A 160 0.51 6.30 -19.14
N GLU A 161 -0.18 5.20 -18.86
CA GLU A 161 -1.31 5.18 -17.92
C GLU A 161 -0.82 4.90 -16.51
N ALA A 162 -1.33 5.64 -15.53
CA ALA A 162 -1.02 5.47 -14.14
C ALA A 162 -2.26 5.70 -13.27
N VAL A 163 -2.29 5.09 -12.10
CA VAL A 163 -3.34 5.28 -11.10
C VAL A 163 -2.71 5.85 -9.84
N PRO A 164 -3.15 7.02 -9.39
CA PRO A 164 -2.75 7.55 -8.09
C PRO A 164 -3.45 6.77 -6.99
N LYS A 165 -2.80 6.59 -5.86
CA LYS A 165 -3.43 6.06 -4.65
C LYS A 165 -2.92 6.80 -3.42
N THR A 166 -3.78 6.97 -2.41
CA THR A 166 -3.32 7.46 -1.12
C THR A 166 -2.32 6.48 -0.52
N SER A 167 -1.29 6.94 0.15
CA SER A 167 -0.41 6.06 0.92
C SER A 167 -1.11 5.48 2.16
N GLY A 168 -2.31 6.00 2.47
CA GLY A 168 -3.00 5.77 3.73
C GLY A 168 -2.30 6.44 4.93
N ALA A 169 -1.35 7.32 4.65
CA ALA A 169 -0.76 8.29 5.57
C ALA A 169 -1.00 9.69 5.01
N THR A 170 0.04 10.48 4.79
CA THR A 170 -0.06 11.87 4.32
C THR A 170 0.28 12.03 2.84
N GLY A 171 0.89 11.02 2.21
CA GLY A 171 1.40 11.06 0.84
C GLY A 171 0.48 10.40 -0.18
N ILE A 172 0.88 10.53 -1.44
CA ILE A 172 0.25 9.87 -2.59
C ILE A 172 1.31 8.98 -3.27
N GLN A 173 0.88 7.85 -3.79
CA GLN A 173 1.70 6.96 -4.62
C GLN A 173 1.07 6.86 -6.00
N VAL A 174 1.86 7.08 -7.05
CA VAL A 174 1.41 6.90 -8.43
C VAL A 174 1.93 5.55 -8.93
N VAL A 175 1.01 4.68 -9.34
CA VAL A 175 1.29 3.28 -9.65
C VAL A 175 1.03 3.02 -11.14
N MET A 176 1.92 2.26 -11.77
CA MET A 176 1.74 1.69 -13.09
C MET A 176 1.90 0.16 -13.06
N ARG A 177 1.08 -0.55 -13.79
CA ARG A 177 1.33 -1.96 -14.13
C ARG A 177 2.21 -2.00 -15.37
N ILE A 178 3.29 -2.75 -15.31
CA ILE A 178 4.24 -2.88 -16.43
C ILE A 178 4.41 -4.34 -16.84
N GLU A 179 4.68 -4.56 -18.12
CA GLU A 179 5.15 -5.86 -18.58
C GLU A 179 6.54 -6.15 -17.99
N PRO A 180 6.81 -7.37 -17.51
CA PRO A 180 8.15 -7.74 -17.07
C PRO A 180 9.19 -7.55 -18.17
N GLY A 181 10.35 -7.01 -17.81
CA GLY A 181 11.43 -6.72 -18.75
C GLY A 181 12.41 -5.70 -18.18
N PRO A 182 11.93 -4.50 -17.77
CA PRO A 182 12.78 -3.53 -17.09
C PRO A 182 13.32 -4.07 -15.77
N THR A 183 14.60 -3.83 -15.52
CA THR A 183 15.26 -4.13 -14.25
C THR A 183 14.89 -3.09 -13.18
N TYR A 184 15.23 -3.35 -11.92
CA TYR A 184 15.11 -2.35 -10.85
C TYR A 184 15.92 -1.08 -11.14
N ASP A 185 17.10 -1.22 -11.76
CA ASP A 185 17.92 -0.07 -12.14
C ASP A 185 17.27 0.75 -13.26
N ASP A 186 16.64 0.11 -14.23
CA ASP A 186 15.89 0.79 -15.28
C ASP A 186 14.72 1.57 -14.67
N LEU A 187 14.01 0.99 -13.73
CA LEU A 187 12.86 1.64 -13.08
C LEU A 187 13.29 2.78 -12.16
N ARG A 188 14.44 2.68 -11.48
CA ARG A 188 15.02 3.81 -10.74
C ARG A 188 15.44 4.93 -11.66
N ARG A 189 16.08 4.60 -12.79
CA ARG A 189 16.46 5.59 -13.82
C ARG A 189 15.25 6.33 -14.37
N PHE A 190 14.17 5.59 -14.65
CA PHE A 190 12.89 6.18 -15.05
C PHE A 190 12.32 7.10 -13.96
N GLY A 191 12.25 6.63 -12.72
CA GLY A 191 11.79 7.43 -11.58
C GLY A 191 12.63 8.68 -11.36
N LYS A 192 13.96 8.58 -11.52
CA LYS A 192 14.88 9.73 -11.45
C LYS A 192 14.56 10.75 -12.55
N PHE A 193 14.41 10.30 -13.78
CA PHE A 193 14.04 11.17 -14.92
C PHE A 193 12.74 11.94 -14.63
N VAL A 194 11.69 11.24 -14.21
CA VAL A 194 10.39 11.84 -13.84
C VAL A 194 10.57 12.88 -12.73
N SER A 195 11.30 12.52 -11.68
CA SER A 195 11.52 13.38 -10.52
C SER A 195 12.33 14.62 -10.82
N ASP A 196 13.44 14.46 -11.58
CA ASP A 196 14.30 15.58 -11.99
C ASP A 196 13.56 16.55 -12.90
N TYR A 197 12.80 16.03 -13.87
CA TYR A 197 11.99 16.86 -14.78
C TYR A 197 10.96 17.69 -14.00
N LEU A 198 10.21 17.05 -13.10
CA LEU A 198 9.18 17.72 -12.31
C LEU A 198 9.77 18.75 -11.35
N THR A 199 10.91 18.44 -10.72
CA THR A 199 11.61 19.37 -9.83
C THR A 199 12.15 20.60 -10.60
N ALA A 200 12.70 20.39 -11.80
CA ALA A 200 13.18 21.49 -12.64
C ALA A 200 12.03 22.39 -13.12
N LYS A 201 10.87 21.80 -13.46
CA LYS A 201 9.67 22.56 -13.91
C LYS A 201 8.90 23.22 -12.77
N ASN A 202 8.92 22.64 -11.56
CA ASN A 202 8.16 23.11 -10.42
C ASN A 202 9.05 23.20 -9.15
N PRO A 203 10.10 24.04 -9.15
CA PRO A 203 11.11 24.09 -8.05
C PRO A 203 10.56 24.61 -6.72
N ARG A 204 9.35 25.20 -6.72
CA ARG A 204 8.64 25.62 -5.51
C ARG A 204 7.71 24.56 -4.93
N LEU A 205 7.52 23.44 -5.64
CA LEU A 205 6.64 22.36 -5.22
C LEU A 205 7.43 21.10 -4.87
N PHE A 206 8.39 20.70 -5.71
CA PHE A 206 9.08 19.42 -5.61
C PHE A 206 10.52 19.52 -5.18
N THR A 207 11.00 18.45 -4.58
CA THR A 207 12.42 18.20 -4.29
C THR A 207 12.75 16.72 -4.44
N VAL A 208 14.02 16.42 -4.76
CA VAL A 208 14.62 15.08 -4.66
C VAL A 208 15.56 14.95 -3.46
N GLU A 209 15.57 15.95 -2.56
CA GLU A 209 16.37 15.93 -1.33
C GLU A 209 15.85 14.87 -0.37
N ARG A 210 16.71 13.88 -0.08
CA ARG A 210 16.36 12.72 0.73
C ARG A 210 16.17 13.06 2.23
N LEU A 211 16.98 13.99 2.75
CA LEU A 211 16.95 14.33 4.17
C LEU A 211 15.81 15.31 4.46
N LYS A 212 14.79 14.84 5.18
CA LYS A 212 13.58 15.64 5.48
C LYS A 212 13.90 17.04 6.04
N LYS A 213 14.92 17.17 6.89
CA LYS A 213 15.34 18.45 7.48
C LYS A 213 15.80 19.51 6.46
N ASN A 214 16.20 19.07 5.26
CA ASN A 214 16.68 19.96 4.19
C ASN A 214 15.59 20.32 3.16
N ARG A 215 14.40 19.70 3.23
CA ARG A 215 13.34 19.87 2.22
C ARG A 215 12.54 21.16 2.39
N GLY A 216 12.58 21.78 3.57
CA GLY A 216 11.67 22.89 3.90
C GLY A 216 10.22 22.42 3.79
N SER A 217 9.42 23.16 2.99
CA SER A 217 8.02 22.82 2.70
C SER A 217 7.83 22.09 1.36
N LEU A 218 8.91 21.63 0.70
CA LEU A 218 8.84 20.98 -0.59
C LEU A 218 8.38 19.52 -0.45
N ILE A 219 7.68 19.04 -1.47
CA ILE A 219 7.20 17.67 -1.57
C ILE A 219 8.29 16.80 -2.19
N TYR A 220 8.64 15.72 -1.53
CA TYR A 220 9.71 14.82 -1.94
C TYR A 220 9.19 13.76 -2.92
N LEU A 221 9.86 13.63 -4.05
CA LEU A 221 9.64 12.56 -5.03
C LEU A 221 10.62 11.42 -4.76
N ASP A 222 10.15 10.35 -4.08
CA ASP A 222 10.99 9.21 -3.72
C ASP A 222 11.00 8.15 -4.82
N TYR A 223 11.96 8.25 -5.72
CA TYR A 223 12.24 7.25 -6.75
C TYR A 223 13.23 6.16 -6.29
N LEU A 224 13.81 6.29 -5.09
CA LEU A 224 14.85 5.39 -4.59
C LEU A 224 14.29 4.15 -3.88
N GLN A 225 12.97 3.98 -3.81
CA GLN A 225 12.35 2.86 -3.12
C GLN A 225 12.44 1.52 -3.87
N TYR A 226 12.92 1.52 -5.11
CA TYR A 226 12.99 0.35 -5.98
C TYR A 226 14.22 -0.51 -5.71
N TYR A 227 14.07 -1.58 -4.92
CA TYR A 227 15.09 -2.60 -4.67
C TYR A 227 14.44 -3.98 -4.56
N PRO A 228 15.14 -5.06 -4.99
CA PRO A 228 14.67 -6.42 -4.78
C PRO A 228 14.36 -6.70 -3.30
N GLY A 229 13.27 -7.40 -3.02
CA GLY A 229 12.84 -7.76 -1.67
C GLY A 229 12.34 -6.60 -0.80
N ARG A 230 12.28 -5.37 -1.33
CA ARG A 230 11.64 -4.25 -0.64
C ARG A 230 10.13 -4.31 -0.81
N THR A 231 9.42 -4.10 0.29
CA THR A 231 7.96 -4.13 0.30
C THR A 231 7.39 -2.72 0.49
N LEU A 232 6.35 -2.41 -0.28
CA LEU A 232 5.60 -1.16 -0.24
C LEU A 232 4.14 -1.45 0.12
N VAL A 233 3.45 -0.45 0.68
CA VAL A 233 2.06 -0.63 1.08
C VAL A 233 1.19 -1.08 -0.09
N ALA A 234 0.49 -2.20 0.09
CA ALA A 234 -0.42 -2.74 -0.92
C ALA A 234 -1.61 -1.81 -1.14
N ALA A 235 -2.14 -1.80 -2.36
CA ALA A 235 -3.44 -1.17 -2.59
C ALA A 235 -4.49 -1.81 -1.67
N TYR A 236 -5.36 -0.98 -1.14
CA TYR A 236 -6.42 -1.35 -0.19
C TYR A 236 -5.95 -1.87 1.18
N SER A 237 -4.65 -1.79 1.46
CA SER A 237 -4.14 -2.05 2.82
C SER A 237 -4.62 -0.96 3.78
N PRO A 238 -5.18 -1.32 4.94
CA PRO A 238 -5.34 -0.39 6.04
C PRO A 238 -3.98 0.15 6.50
N ARG A 239 -4.00 1.26 7.23
CA ARG A 239 -2.83 1.85 7.87
C ARG A 239 -3.10 2.15 9.33
N ALA A 240 -2.14 1.85 10.17
CA ALA A 240 -2.22 2.08 11.61
C ALA A 240 -1.96 3.56 11.96
N ARG A 241 -2.94 4.39 11.63
CA ARG A 241 -2.96 5.83 11.89
C ARG A 241 -4.32 6.23 12.44
N ALA A 242 -4.41 7.41 13.08
CA ALA A 242 -5.68 7.99 13.49
C ALA A 242 -6.65 8.07 12.31
N GLY A 243 -7.93 7.83 12.55
CA GLY A 243 -8.95 7.79 11.50
C GLY A 243 -8.98 6.51 10.66
N ALA A 244 -8.15 5.50 10.98
CA ALA A 244 -8.11 4.20 10.31
C ALA A 244 -8.03 4.28 8.77
N PRO A 245 -7.12 5.08 8.17
CA PRO A 245 -7.07 5.29 6.73
C PRO A 245 -6.69 4.02 5.98
N VAL A 246 -7.06 4.01 4.68
CA VAL A 246 -6.79 2.90 3.75
C VAL A 246 -5.98 3.44 2.57
N SER A 247 -5.01 2.68 2.12
CA SER A 247 -4.24 2.99 0.90
C SER A 247 -5.12 2.80 -0.33
N THR A 248 -5.78 3.87 -0.76
CA THR A 248 -6.92 3.85 -1.68
C THR A 248 -6.54 4.37 -3.07
N PRO A 249 -6.69 3.55 -4.13
CA PRO A 249 -6.61 4.03 -5.51
C PRO A 249 -7.71 5.05 -5.84
N LEU A 250 -7.33 6.08 -6.60
CA LEU A 250 -8.19 7.20 -6.97
C LEU A 250 -8.25 7.35 -8.51
N ASP A 251 -9.37 7.85 -9.00
CA ASP A 251 -9.42 8.41 -10.35
C ASP A 251 -8.70 9.77 -10.40
N TRP A 252 -8.14 10.14 -11.55
CA TRP A 252 -7.55 11.47 -11.74
C TRP A 252 -8.58 12.60 -11.57
N SER A 253 -9.85 12.35 -11.89
CA SER A 253 -10.93 13.29 -11.60
C SER A 253 -11.15 13.52 -10.10
N GLU A 254 -10.91 12.51 -9.27
CA GLU A 254 -10.98 12.65 -7.82
C GLU A 254 -9.77 13.44 -7.29
N VAL A 255 -8.57 13.18 -7.82
CA VAL A 255 -7.36 13.97 -7.48
C VAL A 255 -7.60 15.46 -7.74
N ARG A 256 -8.20 15.81 -8.88
CA ARG A 256 -8.53 17.19 -9.23
C ARG A 256 -9.65 17.81 -8.39
N ALA A 257 -10.46 16.99 -7.74
CA ALA A 257 -11.44 17.46 -6.74
C ALA A 257 -10.81 17.75 -5.37
N ASP A 258 -9.49 17.52 -5.23
CA ASP A 258 -8.66 17.87 -4.08
C ASP A 258 -9.12 17.29 -2.72
N PRO A 259 -9.42 15.96 -2.63
CA PRO A 259 -9.81 15.36 -1.37
C PRO A 259 -8.60 15.24 -0.43
N SER A 260 -8.87 15.16 0.87
CA SER A 260 -7.84 14.79 1.83
C SER A 260 -7.51 13.29 1.70
N PRO A 261 -6.23 12.86 1.77
CA PRO A 261 -5.90 11.44 1.89
C PRO A 261 -6.58 10.73 3.06
N ALA A 262 -6.92 11.48 4.12
CA ALA A 262 -7.60 10.96 5.31
C ALA A 262 -9.10 10.66 5.09
N ASP A 263 -9.70 11.17 4.01
CA ASP A 263 -11.11 10.93 3.70
C ASP A 263 -11.40 9.45 3.36
N PHE A 264 -10.37 8.68 3.01
CA PHE A 264 -10.46 7.27 2.63
C PHE A 264 -10.05 6.37 3.79
N ASN A 265 -11.03 5.76 4.47
CA ASN A 265 -10.80 5.02 5.70
C ASN A 265 -11.66 3.76 5.80
N LEU A 266 -11.43 2.92 6.83
CA LEU A 266 -12.11 1.63 7.03
C LEU A 266 -13.63 1.74 7.13
N THR A 267 -14.21 2.92 7.42
CA THR A 267 -15.66 3.06 7.58
C THR A 267 -16.39 3.33 6.26
N ASN A 268 -15.69 3.82 5.23
CA ASN A 268 -16.30 4.19 3.96
C ASN A 268 -15.75 3.45 2.74
N ILE A 269 -14.60 2.76 2.89
CA ILE A 269 -13.91 2.15 1.76
C ILE A 269 -14.74 1.06 1.08
N ALA A 270 -15.47 0.24 1.82
CA ALA A 270 -16.27 -0.85 1.24
C ALA A 270 -17.39 -0.33 0.31
N GLU A 271 -18.06 0.76 0.71
CA GLU A 271 -19.07 1.40 -0.14
C GLU A 271 -18.45 1.99 -1.41
N ARG A 272 -17.29 2.66 -1.25
CA ARG A 272 -16.53 3.20 -2.39
C ARG A 272 -16.16 2.10 -3.39
N LEU A 273 -15.65 0.97 -2.91
CA LEU A 273 -15.21 -0.14 -3.76
C LEU A 273 -16.37 -0.77 -4.53
N ARG A 274 -17.54 -0.89 -3.93
CA ARG A 274 -18.74 -1.33 -4.66
C ARG A 274 -19.13 -0.40 -5.81
N LYS A 275 -18.85 0.91 -5.68
CA LYS A 275 -19.16 1.91 -6.70
C LYS A 275 -18.09 2.05 -7.79
N ARG A 276 -16.82 1.98 -7.41
CA ARG A 276 -15.67 2.30 -8.28
C ARG A 276 -14.92 1.06 -8.78
N GLY A 277 -15.00 -0.06 -8.06
CA GLY A 277 -14.21 -1.25 -8.36
C GLY A 277 -12.72 -1.07 -8.06
N ASP A 278 -11.91 -1.94 -8.66
CA ASP A 278 -10.45 -1.94 -8.52
C ASP A 278 -9.79 -1.19 -9.69
N LEU A 279 -9.42 0.07 -9.46
CA LEU A 279 -8.83 0.94 -10.48
C LEU A 279 -7.44 0.46 -10.94
N ILE A 280 -6.61 -0.10 -10.04
CA ILE A 280 -5.29 -0.61 -10.41
C ILE A 280 -5.44 -1.97 -11.11
N GLY A 281 -6.34 -2.83 -10.63
CA GLY A 281 -6.58 -4.15 -11.23
C GLY A 281 -7.10 -4.07 -12.66
N SER A 282 -7.90 -3.05 -12.98
CA SER A 282 -8.43 -2.80 -14.33
C SER A 282 -7.40 -2.29 -15.33
N MET A 283 -6.25 -1.75 -14.86
CA MET A 283 -5.19 -1.24 -15.73
C MET A 283 -4.48 -2.39 -16.44
N LYS A 284 -4.25 -2.23 -17.76
CA LYS A 284 -3.44 -3.19 -18.53
C LYS A 284 -1.95 -2.96 -18.24
N PRO A 285 -1.13 -4.04 -18.17
CA PRO A 285 0.32 -3.89 -18.13
C PRO A 285 0.84 -3.15 -19.38
N GLN A 286 1.83 -2.27 -19.20
CA GLN A 286 2.37 -1.41 -20.24
C GLN A 286 3.84 -1.70 -20.50
N ARG A 287 4.30 -1.43 -21.72
CA ARG A 287 5.70 -1.52 -22.10
C ARG A 287 6.44 -0.21 -21.84
N LEU A 288 7.45 -0.24 -20.99
CA LEU A 288 8.30 0.92 -20.74
C LEU A 288 9.52 1.00 -21.66
N GLY A 289 9.78 -0.04 -22.47
CA GLY A 289 11.04 -0.17 -23.23
C GLY A 289 11.34 1.01 -24.15
N ASP A 290 10.35 1.58 -24.81
CA ASP A 290 10.56 2.69 -25.76
C ASP A 290 10.83 4.02 -25.02
N VAL A 291 10.16 4.26 -23.90
CA VAL A 291 10.41 5.42 -23.05
C VAL A 291 11.81 5.31 -22.42
N LEU A 292 12.18 4.12 -21.94
CA LEU A 292 13.50 3.88 -21.35
C LEU A 292 14.66 4.07 -22.31
N LYS A 293 14.47 3.75 -23.62
CA LYS A 293 15.49 4.00 -24.65
C LYS A 293 15.79 5.50 -24.87
N GLN A 294 14.79 6.36 -24.64
CA GLN A 294 14.92 7.81 -24.81
C GLN A 294 15.57 8.47 -23.59
N ILE A 295 15.59 7.81 -22.45
CA ILE A 295 16.25 8.30 -21.24
C ILE A 295 17.73 7.91 -21.30
N LYS A 296 18.62 8.90 -21.40
CA LYS A 296 20.07 8.67 -21.43
C LYS A 296 20.52 7.89 -20.21
N PRO A 297 21.43 6.90 -20.39
CA PRO A 297 22.16 6.34 -19.25
C PRO A 297 22.91 7.47 -18.52
N ASN A 298 22.89 7.43 -17.19
CA ASN A 298 23.73 8.35 -16.39
C ASN A 298 25.20 7.99 -16.52
#